data_bef5759880c0ecd4e3da33c3196c61a9
#
_entry.id   bef5759880c0ecd4e3da33c3196c61a9
#
_cell.length_a   1.000
_cell.length_b   1.000
_cell.length_c   1.000
_cell.angle_alpha   90.00
_cell.angle_beta   90.00
_cell.angle_gamma   90.00
#
_symmetry.space_group_name_H-M   'P 1'
#
loop_
_entity.id
_entity.type
_entity.pdbx_description
1 polymer ?
#
loop_
_entity_poly.entity_id
_entity_poly.type
_entity_poly.pdbx_seq_one_letter_code
_entity_poly.pdbx_strand_id
1 'polypeptide(L)'
;MTNSVASPDDVALARIAALRSSHHQLSTVVESLTPEQLRGRAYPSEWTIAQVLSHLGSGAEINALVFDAGLAGQEAPKQEAFQAVWDVWNAKSPDAQAADALKFNAILLEKIEALDADQRATASFSLWSGPANIAGFVASRLGEHAVHGWDVAVTVDPTATISPDAVGIVLDGVDRLIGFIGRDPAWQP
;
A
#
# COMPACT_ATOMS: atom_id res chain seq x y z
N MET A 1 -12.08 31.12 16.80
CA MET A 1 -12.28 29.94 15.93
C MET A 1 -11.55 28.79 16.61
N THR A 2 -12.26 27.88 17.27
CA THR A 2 -11.68 26.71 17.92
C THR A 2 -11.28 25.74 16.83
N ASN A 3 -9.97 25.55 16.61
CA ASN A 3 -9.47 24.41 15.82
C ASN A 3 -9.89 23.14 16.58
N SER A 4 -10.97 22.51 16.14
CA SER A 4 -11.30 21.17 16.61
C SER A 4 -10.23 20.21 16.08
N VAL A 5 -9.50 19.59 16.98
CA VAL A 5 -8.58 18.50 16.63
C VAL A 5 -9.43 17.35 16.09
N ALA A 6 -9.11 16.82 14.90
CA ALA A 6 -9.83 15.70 14.30
C ALA A 6 -9.83 14.50 15.26
N SER A 7 -10.97 13.81 15.36
CA SER A 7 -11.04 12.59 16.16
C SER A 7 -10.19 11.47 15.55
N PRO A 8 -9.76 10.46 16.32
CA PRO A 8 -9.06 9.29 15.76
C PRO A 8 -9.84 8.60 14.64
N ASP A 9 -11.17 8.57 14.71
CA ASP A 9 -12.03 8.01 13.67
C ASP A 9 -12.04 8.88 12.41
N ASP A 10 -12.11 10.22 12.55
CA ASP A 10 -11.99 11.12 11.39
C ASP A 10 -10.66 10.96 10.66
N VAL A 11 -9.56 10.77 11.41
CA VAL A 11 -8.24 10.50 10.83
C VAL A 11 -8.22 9.17 10.07
N ALA A 12 -8.83 8.13 10.63
CA ALA A 12 -8.92 6.83 9.97
C ALA A 12 -9.73 6.92 8.67
N LEU A 13 -10.91 7.53 8.72
CA LEU A 13 -11.79 7.71 7.58
C LEU A 13 -11.14 8.54 6.46
N ALA A 14 -10.43 9.61 6.81
CA ALA A 14 -9.69 10.41 5.82
C ALA A 14 -8.60 9.59 5.11
N ARG A 15 -7.85 8.75 5.85
CA ARG A 15 -6.82 7.87 5.28
C ARG A 15 -7.41 6.77 4.40
N ILE A 16 -8.55 6.20 4.78
CA ILE A 16 -9.29 5.22 3.97
C ILE A 16 -9.73 5.87 2.66
N ALA A 17 -10.27 7.07 2.71
CA ALA A 17 -10.68 7.81 1.51
C ALA A 17 -9.47 8.12 0.59
N ALA A 18 -8.32 8.48 1.14
CA ALA A 18 -7.10 8.70 0.39
C ALA A 18 -6.57 7.41 -0.27
N LEU A 19 -6.64 6.26 0.42
CA LEU A 19 -6.28 4.96 -0.15
C LEU A 19 -7.21 4.57 -1.31
N ARG A 20 -8.53 4.83 -1.17
CA ARG A 20 -9.50 4.62 -2.25
C ARG A 20 -9.18 5.50 -3.47
N SER A 21 -8.88 6.77 -3.25
CA SER A 21 -8.47 7.72 -4.31
C SER A 21 -7.22 7.23 -5.04
N SER A 22 -6.19 6.82 -4.28
CA SER A 22 -4.96 6.25 -4.82
C SER A 22 -5.20 4.99 -5.64
N HIS A 23 -6.05 4.07 -5.16
CA HIS A 23 -6.41 2.84 -5.89
C HIS A 23 -7.16 3.16 -7.19
N HIS A 24 -8.09 4.12 -7.17
CA HIS A 24 -8.80 4.52 -8.39
C HIS A 24 -7.85 5.12 -9.44
N GLN A 25 -6.91 5.97 -9.02
CA GLN A 25 -5.90 6.53 -9.92
C GLN A 25 -5.03 5.43 -10.54
N LEU A 26 -4.53 4.49 -9.73
CA LEU A 26 -3.75 3.36 -10.23
C LEU A 26 -4.56 2.51 -11.21
N SER A 27 -5.81 2.20 -10.91
CA SER A 27 -6.69 1.42 -11.79
C SER A 27 -6.83 2.07 -13.16
N THR A 28 -7.09 3.39 -13.19
CA THR A 28 -7.21 4.16 -14.44
C THR A 28 -5.93 4.05 -15.29
N VAL A 29 -4.76 4.15 -14.66
CA VAL A 29 -3.48 4.02 -15.37
C VAL A 29 -3.30 2.59 -15.89
N VAL A 30 -3.45 1.58 -15.03
CA VAL A 30 -3.18 0.18 -15.37
C VAL A 30 -4.12 -0.33 -16.47
N GLU A 31 -5.39 0.05 -16.46
CA GLU A 31 -6.38 -0.30 -17.49
C GLU A 31 -6.04 0.29 -18.87
N SER A 32 -5.21 1.33 -18.93
CA SER A 32 -4.75 1.95 -20.19
C SER A 32 -3.46 1.33 -20.74
N LEU A 33 -2.76 0.50 -19.95
CA LEU A 33 -1.46 -0.06 -20.34
C LEU A 33 -1.60 -1.18 -21.36
N THR A 34 -0.73 -1.16 -22.37
CA THR A 34 -0.58 -2.30 -23.29
C THR A 34 0.27 -3.42 -22.67
N PRO A 35 0.16 -4.66 -23.19
CA PRO A 35 1.03 -5.78 -22.77
C PRO A 35 2.52 -5.48 -22.91
N GLU A 36 2.93 -4.69 -23.92
CA GLU A 36 4.32 -4.27 -24.13
C GLU A 36 4.76 -3.29 -23.02
N GLN A 37 3.91 -2.33 -22.65
CA GLN A 37 4.18 -1.39 -21.56
C GLN A 37 4.33 -2.11 -20.24
N LEU A 38 3.49 -3.11 -19.93
CA LEU A 38 3.62 -3.92 -18.70
C LEU A 38 5.00 -4.59 -18.59
N ARG A 39 5.62 -4.98 -19.70
CA ARG A 39 6.98 -5.57 -19.75
C ARG A 39 8.09 -4.51 -19.81
N GLY A 40 7.72 -3.25 -20.01
CA GLY A 40 8.63 -2.11 -20.00
C GLY A 40 9.15 -1.81 -18.60
N ARG A 41 10.21 -0.99 -18.54
CA ARG A 41 10.81 -0.56 -17.27
C ARG A 41 9.87 0.39 -16.52
N ALA A 42 9.76 0.22 -15.22
CA ALA A 42 9.14 1.18 -14.32
C ALA A 42 10.12 2.33 -14.00
N TYR A 43 9.70 3.28 -13.18
CA TYR A 43 10.59 4.35 -12.71
C TYR A 43 11.79 3.81 -11.92
N PRO A 44 11.63 2.86 -10.97
CA PRO A 44 12.76 2.07 -10.46
C PRO A 44 13.28 1.15 -11.59
N SER A 45 14.35 1.57 -12.26
CA SER A 45 14.82 0.99 -13.53
C SER A 45 15.19 -0.50 -13.49
N GLU A 46 15.33 -1.06 -12.29
CA GLU A 46 15.60 -2.49 -12.07
C GLU A 46 14.32 -3.36 -12.21
N TRP A 47 13.13 -2.75 -12.18
CA TRP A 47 11.85 -3.44 -12.23
C TRP A 47 11.07 -3.11 -13.51
N THR A 48 10.29 -4.08 -13.97
CA THR A 48 9.24 -3.81 -14.97
C THR A 48 8.00 -3.23 -14.29
N ILE A 49 7.13 -2.60 -15.07
CA ILE A 49 5.82 -2.12 -14.57
C ILE A 49 5.03 -3.28 -13.94
N ALA A 50 5.02 -4.46 -14.58
CA ALA A 50 4.35 -5.63 -14.05
C ALA A 50 4.95 -6.10 -12.70
N GLN A 51 6.25 -5.98 -12.50
CA GLN A 51 6.89 -6.31 -11.21
C GLN A 51 6.53 -5.32 -10.11
N VAL A 52 6.42 -4.02 -10.42
CA VAL A 52 5.89 -3.03 -9.47
C VAL A 52 4.44 -3.36 -9.09
N LEU A 53 3.62 -3.72 -10.07
CA LEU A 53 2.24 -4.15 -9.82
C LEU A 53 2.18 -5.45 -9.02
N SER A 54 3.08 -6.42 -9.29
CA SER A 54 3.22 -7.63 -8.49
C SER A 54 3.56 -7.34 -7.03
N HIS A 55 4.47 -6.39 -6.79
CA HIS A 55 4.79 -5.92 -5.43
C HIS A 55 3.56 -5.32 -4.74
N LEU A 56 2.82 -4.44 -5.41
CA LEU A 56 1.61 -3.85 -4.86
C LEU A 56 0.52 -4.90 -4.59
N GLY A 57 0.34 -5.86 -5.48
CA GLY A 57 -0.67 -6.90 -5.35
C GLY A 57 -0.34 -7.92 -4.24
N SER A 58 0.89 -8.42 -4.23
CA SER A 58 1.35 -9.32 -3.16
C SER A 58 1.33 -8.64 -1.79
N GLY A 59 1.73 -7.36 -1.75
CA GLY A 59 1.62 -6.56 -0.55
C GLY A 59 0.17 -6.38 -0.07
N ALA A 60 -0.81 -6.23 -0.97
CA ALA A 60 -2.22 -6.19 -0.61
C ALA A 60 -2.72 -7.52 -0.03
N GLU A 61 -2.33 -8.64 -0.62
CA GLU A 61 -2.67 -9.98 -0.12
C GLU A 61 -2.07 -10.24 1.26
N ILE A 62 -0.79 -9.93 1.46
CA ILE A 62 -0.11 -10.03 2.76
C ILE A 62 -0.78 -9.14 3.80
N ASN A 63 -1.09 -7.88 3.43
CA ASN A 63 -1.79 -6.97 4.34
C ASN A 63 -3.19 -7.47 4.68
N ALA A 64 -3.90 -8.16 3.78
CA ALA A 64 -5.19 -8.79 4.08
C ALA A 64 -5.03 -9.90 5.13
N LEU A 65 -3.98 -10.72 5.06
CA LEU A 65 -3.70 -11.74 6.08
C LEU A 65 -3.41 -11.11 7.45
N VAL A 66 -2.61 -10.04 7.49
CA VAL A 66 -2.31 -9.29 8.72
C VAL A 66 -3.58 -8.63 9.27
N PHE A 67 -4.41 -8.08 8.40
CA PHE A 67 -5.67 -7.44 8.75
C PHE A 67 -6.65 -8.44 9.38
N ASP A 68 -6.86 -9.59 8.75
CA ASP A 68 -7.76 -10.63 9.25
C ASP A 68 -7.28 -11.18 10.61
N ALA A 69 -5.98 -11.40 10.78
CA ALA A 69 -5.40 -11.82 12.06
C ALA A 69 -5.62 -10.75 13.15
N GLY A 70 -5.38 -9.48 12.83
CA GLY A 70 -5.59 -8.36 13.77
C GLY A 70 -7.03 -8.23 14.23
N LEU A 71 -8.01 -8.34 13.31
CA LEU A 71 -9.43 -8.31 13.66
C LEU A 71 -9.85 -9.51 14.50
N ALA A 72 -9.24 -10.67 14.29
CA ALA A 72 -9.49 -11.88 15.07
C ALA A 72 -8.73 -11.90 16.42
N GLY A 73 -7.91 -10.89 16.72
CA GLY A 73 -7.06 -10.87 17.92
C GLY A 73 -6.00 -11.98 17.93
N GLN A 74 -5.58 -12.42 16.74
CA GLN A 74 -4.59 -13.47 16.54
C GLN A 74 -3.19 -12.90 16.30
N GLU A 75 -2.16 -13.74 16.47
CA GLU A 75 -0.81 -13.38 16.08
C GLU A 75 -0.71 -13.13 14.57
N ALA A 76 0.16 -12.19 14.17
CA ALA A 76 0.43 -11.95 12.77
C ALA A 76 0.95 -13.21 12.07
N PRO A 77 0.63 -13.40 10.77
CA PRO A 77 1.17 -14.50 9.99
C PRO A 77 2.70 -14.49 10.01
N LYS A 78 3.30 -15.67 10.01
CA LYS A 78 4.75 -15.83 10.00
C LYS A 78 5.34 -15.56 8.61
N GLN A 79 6.64 -15.35 8.56
CA GLN A 79 7.39 -15.09 7.35
C GLN A 79 7.15 -16.12 6.24
N GLU A 80 6.96 -17.38 6.60
CA GLU A 80 6.71 -18.45 5.63
C GLU A 80 5.40 -18.24 4.84
N ALA A 81 4.37 -17.68 5.49
CA ALA A 81 3.11 -17.33 4.81
C ALA A 81 3.32 -16.20 3.78
N PHE A 82 4.16 -15.22 4.11
CA PHE A 82 4.49 -14.13 3.19
C PHE A 82 5.33 -14.64 2.01
N GLN A 83 6.29 -15.53 2.27
CA GLN A 83 7.08 -16.14 1.21
C GLN A 83 6.21 -16.93 0.24
N ALA A 84 5.24 -17.70 0.74
CA ALA A 84 4.30 -18.43 -0.11
C ALA A 84 3.48 -17.51 -1.02
N VAL A 85 3.08 -16.32 -0.54
CA VAL A 85 2.41 -15.29 -1.37
C VAL A 85 3.36 -14.80 -2.46
N TRP A 86 4.60 -14.41 -2.12
CA TRP A 86 5.57 -13.91 -3.09
C TRP A 86 5.91 -14.97 -4.16
N ASP A 87 6.06 -16.24 -3.78
CA ASP A 87 6.35 -17.31 -4.73
C ASP A 87 5.24 -17.46 -5.77
N VAL A 88 3.97 -17.38 -5.34
CA VAL A 88 2.82 -17.39 -6.25
C VAL A 88 2.83 -16.16 -7.16
N TRP A 89 3.07 -14.96 -6.62
CA TRP A 89 3.05 -13.71 -7.39
C TRP A 89 4.19 -13.63 -8.39
N ASN A 90 5.39 -14.08 -8.03
CA ASN A 90 6.56 -14.10 -8.90
C ASN A 90 6.41 -15.09 -10.07
N ALA A 91 5.55 -16.11 -9.94
CA ALA A 91 5.28 -17.07 -11.00
C ALA A 91 4.21 -16.60 -12.02
N LYS A 92 3.49 -15.50 -11.73
CA LYS A 92 2.45 -14.96 -12.64
C LYS A 92 3.04 -14.33 -13.89
N SER A 93 2.28 -14.38 -15.00
CA SER A 93 2.59 -13.58 -16.18
C SER A 93 2.43 -12.08 -15.90
N PRO A 94 3.08 -11.19 -16.66
CA PRO A 94 2.92 -9.74 -16.51
C PRO A 94 1.45 -9.27 -16.55
N ASP A 95 0.66 -9.82 -17.45
CA ASP A 95 -0.76 -9.49 -17.57
C ASP A 95 -1.57 -9.95 -16.33
N ALA A 96 -1.25 -11.14 -15.78
CA ALA A 96 -1.86 -11.64 -14.56
C ALA A 96 -1.40 -10.84 -13.33
N GLN A 97 -0.13 -10.41 -13.26
CA GLN A 97 0.36 -9.53 -12.21
C GLN A 97 -0.42 -8.22 -12.17
N ALA A 98 -0.67 -7.60 -13.34
CA ALA A 98 -1.42 -6.35 -13.44
C ALA A 98 -2.89 -6.53 -13.02
N ALA A 99 -3.59 -7.51 -13.58
CA ALA A 99 -5.00 -7.75 -13.28
C ALA A 99 -5.23 -8.12 -11.81
N ASP A 100 -4.41 -9.02 -11.27
CA ASP A 100 -4.51 -9.44 -9.88
C ASP A 100 -4.07 -8.33 -8.91
N ALA A 101 -3.15 -7.45 -9.27
CA ALA A 101 -2.79 -6.30 -8.44
C ALA A 101 -4.01 -5.41 -8.18
N LEU A 102 -4.77 -5.06 -9.20
CA LEU A 102 -6.00 -4.27 -9.02
C LEU A 102 -7.03 -5.02 -8.16
N LYS A 103 -7.24 -6.31 -8.44
CA LYS A 103 -8.18 -7.15 -7.71
C LYS A 103 -7.84 -7.26 -6.22
N PHE A 104 -6.60 -7.58 -5.85
CA PHE A 104 -6.23 -7.77 -4.45
C PHE A 104 -6.18 -6.47 -3.67
N ASN A 105 -5.83 -5.34 -4.31
CA ASN A 105 -5.95 -4.03 -3.70
C ASN A 105 -7.41 -3.65 -3.44
N ALA A 106 -8.33 -3.93 -4.37
CA ALA A 106 -9.76 -3.72 -4.16
C ALA A 106 -10.30 -4.56 -3.00
N ILE A 107 -9.94 -5.86 -2.94
CA ILE A 107 -10.35 -6.76 -1.83
C ILE A 107 -9.88 -6.22 -0.47
N LEU A 108 -8.62 -5.79 -0.35
CA LEU A 108 -8.11 -5.21 0.89
C LEU A 108 -8.87 -3.92 1.25
N LEU A 109 -9.10 -3.05 0.27
CA LEU A 109 -9.83 -1.80 0.48
C LEU A 109 -11.27 -2.07 0.96
N GLU A 110 -11.99 -2.99 0.33
CA GLU A 110 -13.33 -3.39 0.73
C GLU A 110 -13.38 -3.92 2.18
N LYS A 111 -12.40 -4.74 2.58
CA LYS A 111 -12.27 -5.21 3.97
C LYS A 111 -12.10 -4.05 4.95
N ILE A 112 -11.25 -3.08 4.62
CA ILE A 112 -10.98 -1.89 5.46
C ILE A 112 -12.24 -1.02 5.56
N GLU A 113 -12.95 -0.82 4.47
CA GLU A 113 -14.17 0.00 4.41
C GLU A 113 -15.36 -0.63 5.12
N ALA A 114 -15.38 -1.95 5.24
CA ALA A 114 -16.44 -2.68 5.93
C ALA A 114 -16.38 -2.56 7.46
N LEU A 115 -15.30 -1.99 8.05
CA LEU A 115 -15.18 -1.82 9.49
C LEU A 115 -16.23 -0.84 10.01
N ASP A 116 -16.95 -1.24 11.05
CA ASP A 116 -17.78 -0.32 11.84
C ASP A 116 -16.93 0.58 12.75
N ALA A 117 -17.57 1.53 13.45
CA ALA A 117 -16.88 2.49 14.30
C ALA A 117 -16.18 1.83 15.50
N ASP A 118 -16.77 0.80 16.09
CA ASP A 118 -16.19 0.07 17.22
C ASP A 118 -14.96 -0.72 16.80
N GLN A 119 -15.04 -1.38 15.65
CA GLN A 119 -13.90 -2.08 15.06
C GLN A 119 -12.76 -1.11 14.73
N ARG A 120 -13.05 0.04 14.13
CA ARG A 120 -12.02 1.08 13.87
C ARG A 120 -11.38 1.63 15.13
N ALA A 121 -12.15 1.73 16.22
CA ALA A 121 -11.64 2.24 17.50
C ALA A 121 -10.75 1.23 18.24
N THR A 122 -11.01 -0.08 18.08
CA THR A 122 -10.40 -1.12 18.93
C THR A 122 -9.41 -2.02 18.19
N ALA A 123 -9.48 -2.12 16.84
CA ALA A 123 -8.62 -2.99 16.08
C ALA A 123 -7.13 -2.61 16.21
N SER A 124 -6.29 -3.64 16.33
CA SER A 124 -4.84 -3.50 16.40
C SER A 124 -4.18 -4.49 15.45
N PHE A 125 -3.21 -4.00 14.69
CA PHE A 125 -2.53 -4.75 13.63
C PHE A 125 -1.03 -4.79 13.91
N SER A 126 -0.39 -5.93 13.69
CA SER A 126 1.06 -6.10 13.83
C SER A 126 1.74 -5.81 12.51
N LEU A 127 2.32 -4.61 12.36
CA LEU A 127 3.13 -4.24 11.20
C LEU A 127 4.62 -4.49 11.48
N TRP A 128 5.46 -4.45 10.44
CA TRP A 128 6.92 -4.50 10.56
C TRP A 128 7.48 -3.41 11.49
N SER A 129 6.83 -2.24 11.52
CA SER A 129 7.17 -1.10 12.38
C SER A 129 6.66 -1.22 13.82
N GLY A 130 5.95 -2.30 14.15
CA GLY A 130 5.30 -2.52 15.43
C GLY A 130 3.77 -2.43 15.38
N PRO A 131 3.11 -2.43 16.54
CA PRO A 131 1.66 -2.38 16.62
C PRO A 131 1.10 -1.07 16.04
N ALA A 132 0.00 -1.17 15.31
CA ALA A 132 -0.69 -0.03 14.72
C ALA A 132 -2.21 -0.14 14.91
N ASN A 133 -2.89 0.99 15.13
CA ASN A 133 -4.33 1.09 14.96
C ASN A 133 -4.70 1.14 13.47
N ILE A 134 -6.00 1.20 13.15
CA ILE A 134 -6.46 1.23 11.76
C ILE A 134 -5.89 2.41 10.98
N ALA A 135 -5.78 3.59 11.56
CA ALA A 135 -5.21 4.75 10.88
C ALA A 135 -3.73 4.54 10.54
N GLY A 136 -2.96 3.91 11.42
CA GLY A 136 -1.56 3.53 11.17
C GLY A 136 -1.42 2.44 10.11
N PHE A 137 -2.29 1.42 10.15
CA PHE A 137 -2.33 0.36 9.15
C PHE A 137 -2.60 0.92 7.74
N VAL A 138 -3.64 1.76 7.61
CA VAL A 138 -3.98 2.39 6.32
C VAL A 138 -2.90 3.34 5.86
N ALA A 139 -2.28 4.12 6.76
CA ALA A 139 -1.17 5.01 6.39
C ALA A 139 0.04 4.25 5.84
N SER A 140 0.41 3.12 6.46
CA SER A 140 1.49 2.26 5.97
C SER A 140 1.18 1.73 4.57
N ARG A 141 -0.04 1.24 4.35
CA ARG A 141 -0.47 0.75 3.04
C ARG A 141 -0.53 1.85 1.99
N LEU A 142 -1.07 3.02 2.36
CA LEU A 142 -1.18 4.16 1.44
C LEU A 142 0.20 4.66 1.00
N GLY A 143 1.20 4.68 1.90
CA GLY A 143 2.57 5.06 1.57
C GLY A 143 3.12 4.21 0.42
N GLU A 144 3.07 2.88 0.56
CA GLU A 144 3.48 1.93 -0.48
C GLU A 144 2.67 2.12 -1.77
N HIS A 145 1.35 2.19 -1.64
CA HIS A 145 0.46 2.25 -2.79
C HIS A 145 0.61 3.55 -3.59
N ALA A 146 0.76 4.69 -2.92
CA ALA A 146 0.88 5.98 -3.59
C ALA A 146 2.23 6.16 -4.28
N VAL A 147 3.33 5.74 -3.64
CA VAL A 147 4.68 5.84 -4.21
C VAL A 147 4.82 4.91 -5.41
N HIS A 148 4.50 3.64 -5.25
CA HIS A 148 4.63 2.67 -6.33
C HIS A 148 3.55 2.82 -7.42
N GLY A 149 2.37 3.37 -7.08
CA GLY A 149 1.39 3.82 -8.08
C GLY A 149 1.94 4.95 -8.95
N TRP A 150 2.68 5.88 -8.34
CA TRP A 150 3.39 6.94 -9.07
C TRP A 150 4.52 6.37 -9.93
N ASP A 151 5.30 5.39 -9.44
CA ASP A 151 6.35 4.72 -10.21
C ASP A 151 5.83 4.10 -11.53
N VAL A 152 4.57 3.67 -11.54
CA VAL A 152 3.89 3.20 -12.76
C VAL A 152 3.40 4.38 -13.59
N ALA A 153 2.68 5.31 -12.98
CA ALA A 153 2.03 6.41 -13.69
C ALA A 153 3.01 7.30 -14.45
N VAL A 154 4.16 7.64 -13.83
CA VAL A 154 5.16 8.54 -14.42
C VAL A 154 5.82 7.97 -15.69
N THR A 155 5.74 6.66 -15.91
CA THR A 155 6.27 6.04 -17.15
C THR A 155 5.42 6.33 -18.38
N VAL A 156 4.13 6.62 -18.19
CA VAL A 156 3.19 6.93 -19.28
C VAL A 156 2.76 8.39 -19.31
N ASP A 157 2.82 9.06 -18.17
CA ASP A 157 2.60 10.50 -18.02
C ASP A 157 3.72 11.13 -17.18
N PRO A 158 4.72 11.78 -17.81
CA PRO A 158 5.82 12.43 -17.09
C PRO A 158 5.39 13.55 -16.14
N THR A 159 4.13 13.98 -16.21
CA THR A 159 3.56 15.00 -15.33
C THR A 159 2.78 14.41 -14.15
N ALA A 160 2.71 13.08 -14.06
CA ALA A 160 2.02 12.39 -12.98
C ALA A 160 2.56 12.79 -11.61
N THR A 161 1.66 12.98 -10.67
CA THR A 161 1.98 13.35 -9.28
C THR A 161 1.27 12.41 -8.30
N ILE A 162 1.82 12.28 -7.10
CA ILE A 162 1.10 11.68 -5.97
C ILE A 162 -0.06 12.62 -5.60
N SER A 163 -1.22 12.04 -5.30
CA SER A 163 -2.41 12.84 -4.96
C SER A 163 -2.18 13.69 -3.70
N PRO A 164 -2.72 14.93 -3.63
CA PRO A 164 -2.50 15.84 -2.51
C PRO A 164 -2.95 15.26 -1.14
N ASP A 165 -3.99 14.44 -1.12
CA ASP A 165 -4.51 13.77 0.07
C ASP A 165 -3.59 12.64 0.58
N ALA A 166 -2.75 12.07 -0.27
CA ALA A 166 -1.74 11.08 0.11
C ALA A 166 -0.39 11.70 0.49
N VAL A 167 -0.03 12.86 -0.06
CA VAL A 167 1.32 13.47 0.11
C VAL A 167 1.70 13.65 1.58
N GLY A 168 0.81 14.21 2.41
CA GLY A 168 1.10 14.41 3.84
C GLY A 168 1.39 13.09 4.56
N ILE A 169 0.64 12.03 4.23
CA ILE A 169 0.79 10.71 4.83
C ILE A 169 2.10 10.04 4.36
N VAL A 170 2.46 10.21 3.09
CA VAL A 170 3.74 9.73 2.54
C VAL A 170 4.91 10.44 3.23
N LEU A 171 4.85 11.77 3.39
CA LEU A 171 5.90 12.54 4.06
C LEU A 171 6.08 12.14 5.53
N ASP A 172 4.98 11.94 6.27
CA ASP A 172 5.03 11.42 7.64
C ASP A 172 5.71 10.03 7.74
N GLY A 173 5.59 9.24 6.66
CA GLY A 173 6.27 7.94 6.52
C GLY A 173 7.77 8.06 6.26
N VAL A 174 8.20 9.08 5.52
CA VAL A 174 9.61 9.31 5.17
C VAL A 174 10.48 9.54 6.39
N ASP A 175 10.02 10.30 7.38
CA ASP A 175 10.77 10.54 8.62
C ASP A 175 11.06 9.23 9.37
N ARG A 176 10.10 8.31 9.37
CA ARG A 176 10.29 6.98 9.97
C ARG A 176 11.25 6.12 9.16
N LEU A 177 11.18 6.18 7.84
CA LEU A 177 12.09 5.47 6.93
C LEU A 177 13.53 5.98 7.09
N ILE A 178 13.74 7.28 7.13
CA ILE A 178 15.06 7.90 7.38
C ILE A 178 15.61 7.47 8.75
N GLY A 179 14.77 7.46 9.77
CA GLY A 179 15.14 6.98 11.09
C GLY A 179 15.54 5.49 11.14
N PHE A 180 14.99 4.68 10.25
CA PHE A 180 15.35 3.27 10.10
C PHE A 180 16.66 3.09 9.32
N ILE A 181 16.77 3.70 8.15
CA ILE A 181 17.96 3.63 7.27
C ILE A 181 19.17 4.25 7.98
N GLY A 182 19.00 5.38 8.67
CA GLY A 182 20.09 6.07 9.38
C GLY A 182 20.64 5.30 10.58
N ARG A 183 20.05 4.17 10.96
CA ARG A 183 20.57 3.24 11.98
C ARG A 183 21.37 2.08 11.38
N ASP A 184 21.38 1.92 10.07
CA ASP A 184 22.21 0.90 9.42
C ASP A 184 23.68 1.36 9.42
N PRO A 185 24.59 0.70 10.17
CA PRO A 185 26.00 1.05 10.20
C PRO A 185 26.72 0.82 8.87
N ALA A 186 26.10 0.11 7.93
CA ALA A 186 26.62 -0.09 6.57
C ALA A 186 26.30 1.08 5.63
N TRP A 187 25.33 1.95 6.00
CA TRP A 187 25.00 3.12 5.19
C TRP A 187 26.03 4.23 5.42
N GLN A 188 26.85 4.49 4.42
CA GLN A 188 27.76 5.66 4.37
C GLN A 188 27.26 6.58 3.25
N PRO A 189 27.02 7.89 3.55
CA PRO A 189 26.61 8.88 2.54
C PRO A 189 27.67 9.11 1.47
#